data_6751c83c2f8c644a5433be13a645e375
#
_entry.id   6751c83c2f8c644a5433be13a645e375
#
_cell.length_a   1.000
_cell.length_b   1.000
_cell.length_c   1.000
_cell.angle_alpha   90.00
_cell.angle_beta   90.00
_cell.angle_gamma   90.00
#
_symmetry.space_group_name_H-M   'P 1'
#
loop_
_entity.id
_entity.type
_entity.pdbx_description
1 polymer ?
#
loop_
_entity_poly.entity_id
_entity_poly.type
_entity_poly.pdbx_seq_one_letter_code
_entity_poly.pdbx_strand_id
1 'polypeptide(L)'
;MPLTLEYLLTAIAWLLAGLVPLIGVSLLLGWLINMPLRRAENARFFLDLLNVGMRSGRTPEESIVSLSRTGDRDLGGRFHLVAAFLQSGATLIQAIERAPRLLPPQIVALLKIGEELGDFSRIMPTAQAMLKDGDSGVRKSKDYLIILAFVVTPASVMMMMFTSLHVLPKYEGIFADLFGDVAYQSSILLLFVRLQWIWIASQLALLLIIWTGVLLYFINPRSSSWEGTRLAEFCAAIHFRISWKRKRMQRDFSAALGLLLDAGVPEKNALPLAGDCSANLKFIRIVRQCAERLARGARLGDAIKPLDPTGQFQWRLENAEAGGADFQRALESWREELDTKAFQQEHAFTQAFSSGLVLWNGLIVGSLAFAVFVFLSESITSPVLW
;
A
#
# COMPACT_ATOMS: atom_id res chain seq x y z
N MET A 1 -49.38 18.66 -6.27
CA MET A 1 -48.90 17.28 -6.08
C MET A 1 -47.95 16.74 -7.19
N PRO A 2 -48.03 17.07 -8.48
CA PRO A 2 -47.07 16.57 -9.48
C PRO A 2 -45.66 17.09 -9.29
N LEU A 3 -45.49 18.33 -8.83
CA LEU A 3 -44.16 18.95 -8.62
C LEU A 3 -43.29 18.22 -7.59
N THR A 4 -43.87 17.64 -6.57
CA THR A 4 -43.10 16.89 -5.53
C THR A 4 -42.56 15.56 -6.04
N LEU A 5 -43.27 14.89 -6.96
CA LEU A 5 -42.86 13.63 -7.54
C LEU A 5 -41.71 13.83 -8.53
N GLU A 6 -41.76 14.88 -9.38
CA GLU A 6 -40.67 15.22 -10.30
C GLU A 6 -39.37 15.57 -9.53
N TYR A 7 -39.44 16.33 -8.44
CA TYR A 7 -38.30 16.65 -7.61
C TYR A 7 -37.71 15.42 -6.92
N LEU A 8 -38.58 14.52 -6.46
CA LEU A 8 -38.12 13.26 -5.86
C LEU A 8 -37.42 12.37 -6.90
N LEU A 9 -37.98 12.27 -8.09
CA LEU A 9 -37.38 11.51 -9.18
C LEU A 9 -36.07 12.11 -9.67
N THR A 10 -35.95 13.43 -9.78
CA THR A 10 -34.70 14.10 -10.14
C THR A 10 -33.65 13.93 -9.05
N ALA A 11 -34.02 14.03 -7.78
CA ALA A 11 -33.07 13.78 -6.64
C ALA A 11 -32.58 12.33 -6.64
N ILE A 12 -33.47 11.36 -6.84
CA ILE A 12 -33.10 9.93 -6.95
C ILE A 12 -32.22 9.70 -8.18
N ALA A 13 -32.56 10.29 -9.33
CA ALA A 13 -31.74 10.16 -10.54
C ALA A 13 -30.35 10.73 -10.37
N TRP A 14 -30.19 11.88 -9.73
CA TRP A 14 -28.91 12.48 -9.38
C TRP A 14 -28.11 11.60 -8.41
N LEU A 15 -28.77 11.07 -7.39
CA LEU A 15 -28.17 10.20 -6.40
C LEU A 15 -27.69 8.90 -7.05
N LEU A 16 -28.47 8.30 -7.93
CA LEU A 16 -28.09 7.11 -8.68
C LEU A 16 -26.98 7.40 -9.70
N ALA A 17 -27.10 8.48 -10.47
CA ALA A 17 -26.12 8.86 -11.48
C ALA A 17 -24.71 9.12 -10.89
N GLY A 18 -24.64 9.59 -9.67
CA GLY A 18 -23.38 9.82 -8.99
C GLY A 18 -22.91 8.62 -8.16
N LEU A 19 -23.80 7.93 -7.46
CA LEU A 19 -23.46 6.85 -6.53
C LEU A 19 -23.05 5.56 -7.28
N VAL A 20 -23.67 5.27 -8.41
CA VAL A 20 -23.37 4.06 -9.21
C VAL A 20 -21.93 4.09 -9.76
N PRO A 21 -21.46 5.12 -10.49
CA PRO A 21 -20.09 5.18 -10.96
C PRO A 21 -19.09 5.22 -9.82
N LEU A 22 -19.42 5.85 -8.70
CA LEU A 22 -18.60 5.96 -7.52
C LEU A 22 -18.40 4.60 -6.83
N ILE A 23 -19.46 3.82 -6.69
CA ILE A 23 -19.37 2.43 -6.21
C ILE A 23 -18.55 1.60 -7.20
N GLY A 24 -18.78 1.75 -8.50
CA GLY A 24 -18.02 1.04 -9.53
C GLY A 24 -16.52 1.32 -9.44
N VAL A 25 -16.13 2.58 -9.32
CA VAL A 25 -14.72 2.99 -9.14
C VAL A 25 -14.16 2.46 -7.81
N SER A 26 -14.94 2.53 -6.72
CA SER A 26 -14.53 2.01 -5.41
C SER A 26 -14.28 0.51 -5.43
N LEU A 27 -15.16 -0.26 -6.09
CA LEU A 27 -15.00 -1.70 -6.26
C LEU A 27 -13.78 -2.03 -7.12
N LEU A 28 -13.57 -1.30 -8.22
CA LEU A 28 -12.42 -1.49 -9.11
C LEU A 28 -11.10 -1.17 -8.40
N LEU A 29 -11.04 -0.09 -7.64
CA LEU A 29 -9.89 0.29 -6.85
C LEU A 29 -9.66 -0.68 -5.68
N GLY A 30 -10.71 -1.11 -5.00
CA GLY A 30 -10.64 -2.15 -3.98
C GLY A 30 -10.10 -3.47 -4.55
N TRP A 31 -10.53 -3.86 -5.74
CA TRP A 31 -9.98 -5.03 -6.43
C TRP A 31 -8.50 -4.86 -6.79
N LEU A 32 -8.09 -3.70 -7.30
CA LEU A 32 -6.69 -3.36 -7.59
C LEU A 32 -5.81 -3.39 -6.34
N ILE A 33 -6.30 -2.87 -5.22
CA ILE A 33 -5.59 -2.82 -3.93
C ILE A 33 -5.46 -4.22 -3.33
N ASN A 34 -6.47 -5.07 -3.49
CA ASN A 34 -6.44 -6.44 -2.98
C ASN A 34 -5.56 -7.39 -3.83
N MET A 35 -5.20 -7.03 -5.05
CA MET A 35 -4.31 -7.85 -5.89
C MET A 35 -2.96 -8.19 -5.25
N PRO A 36 -2.19 -7.25 -4.67
CA PRO A 36 -0.92 -7.58 -4.03
C PRO A 36 -1.09 -8.42 -2.75
N LEU A 37 -2.21 -8.27 -2.03
CA LEU A 37 -2.51 -9.08 -0.85
C LEU A 37 -2.77 -10.54 -1.23
N ARG A 38 -3.57 -10.79 -2.25
CA ARG A 38 -3.81 -12.14 -2.80
C ARG A 38 -2.52 -12.80 -3.29
N ARG A 39 -1.58 -12.00 -3.85
CA ARG A 39 -0.27 -12.53 -4.25
C ARG A 39 0.57 -12.97 -3.06
N ALA A 40 0.53 -12.25 -1.96
CA ALA A 40 1.23 -12.64 -0.74
C ALA A 40 0.63 -13.91 -0.13
N GLU A 41 -0.69 -14.06 -0.14
CA GLU A 41 -1.39 -15.26 0.31
C GLU A 41 -1.06 -16.48 -0.57
N ASN A 42 -1.10 -16.31 -1.89
CA ASN A 42 -0.70 -17.36 -2.84
C ASN A 42 0.79 -17.73 -2.69
N ALA A 43 1.64 -16.77 -2.41
CA ALA A 43 3.06 -17.02 -2.15
C ALA A 43 3.29 -17.79 -0.85
N ARG A 44 2.55 -17.50 0.21
CA ARG A 44 2.58 -18.29 1.46
C ARG A 44 2.19 -19.72 1.19
N PHE A 45 1.05 -19.91 0.54
CA PHE A 45 0.57 -21.25 0.19
C PHE A 45 1.59 -22.01 -0.67
N PHE A 46 2.19 -21.34 -1.66
CA PHE A 46 3.24 -21.92 -2.49
C PHE A 46 4.46 -22.36 -1.66
N LEU A 47 4.96 -21.50 -0.74
CA LEU A 47 6.09 -21.83 0.11
C LEU A 47 5.77 -22.94 1.12
N ASP A 48 4.56 -22.98 1.65
CA ASP A 48 4.12 -24.04 2.56
C ASP A 48 4.07 -25.38 1.84
N LEU A 49 3.57 -25.43 0.61
CA LEU A 49 3.58 -26.64 -0.23
C LEU A 49 5.01 -27.11 -0.53
N LEU A 50 5.90 -26.16 -0.88
CA LEU A 50 7.32 -26.51 -1.07
C LEU A 50 7.95 -27.08 0.20
N ASN A 51 7.71 -26.47 1.35
CA ASN A 51 8.24 -26.90 2.63
C ASN A 51 7.76 -28.32 3.00
N VAL A 52 6.48 -28.60 2.81
CA VAL A 52 5.91 -29.93 3.04
C VAL A 52 6.52 -30.96 2.09
N GLY A 53 6.68 -30.63 0.81
CA GLY A 53 7.31 -31.48 -0.19
C GLY A 53 8.77 -31.83 0.16
N MET A 54 9.56 -30.84 0.52
CA MET A 54 10.97 -31.02 0.91
C MET A 54 11.12 -31.83 2.21
N ARG A 55 10.25 -31.62 3.19
CA ARG A 55 10.22 -32.44 4.42
C ARG A 55 9.90 -33.93 4.15
N SER A 56 9.18 -34.21 3.08
CA SER A 56 8.93 -35.59 2.63
C SER A 56 10.04 -36.20 1.74
N GLY A 57 11.20 -35.50 1.64
CA GLY A 57 12.36 -35.95 0.88
C GLY A 57 12.28 -35.73 -0.64
N ARG A 58 11.31 -34.95 -1.12
CA ARG A 58 11.18 -34.63 -2.56
C ARG A 58 11.94 -33.36 -2.89
N THR A 59 12.38 -33.25 -4.14
CA THR A 59 12.91 -31.99 -4.64
C THR A 59 11.80 -30.92 -4.75
N PRO A 60 12.13 -29.60 -4.72
CA PRO A 60 11.15 -28.53 -4.93
C PRO A 60 10.39 -28.69 -6.26
N GLU A 61 11.08 -29.09 -7.32
CA GLU A 61 10.55 -29.30 -8.66
C GLU A 61 9.54 -30.47 -8.67
N GLU A 62 9.92 -31.62 -8.11
CA GLU A 62 9.04 -32.77 -8.00
C GLU A 62 7.79 -32.47 -7.19
N SER A 63 7.93 -31.67 -6.12
CA SER A 63 6.82 -31.26 -5.27
C SER A 63 5.79 -30.43 -6.05
N ILE A 64 6.26 -29.44 -6.85
CA ILE A 64 5.40 -28.59 -7.67
C ILE A 64 4.70 -29.42 -8.77
N VAL A 65 5.45 -30.28 -9.46
CA VAL A 65 4.90 -31.12 -10.53
C VAL A 65 3.88 -32.10 -9.99
N SER A 66 4.14 -32.76 -8.84
CA SER A 66 3.20 -33.69 -8.24
C SER A 66 1.89 -33.02 -7.81
N LEU A 67 1.97 -31.84 -7.22
CA LEU A 67 0.81 -31.04 -6.81
C LEU A 67 -0.01 -30.52 -8.00
N SER A 68 0.65 -30.15 -9.10
CA SER A 68 -0.05 -29.71 -10.31
C SER A 68 -0.94 -30.80 -10.91
N ARG A 69 -0.63 -32.06 -10.68
CA ARG A 69 -1.42 -33.22 -11.15
C ARG A 69 -2.69 -33.46 -10.34
N THR A 70 -2.79 -32.92 -9.13
CA THR A 70 -4.00 -33.06 -8.30
C THR A 70 -5.18 -32.26 -8.83
N GLY A 71 -4.97 -31.38 -9.80
CA GLY A 71 -6.04 -30.64 -10.48
C GLY A 71 -6.78 -29.64 -9.62
N ASP A 72 -6.22 -29.26 -8.48
CA ASP A 72 -6.84 -28.32 -7.55
C ASP A 72 -6.93 -26.92 -8.20
N ARG A 73 -8.17 -26.44 -8.34
CA ARG A 73 -8.46 -25.12 -8.94
C ARG A 73 -7.97 -23.95 -8.09
N ASP A 74 -7.76 -24.16 -6.78
CA ASP A 74 -7.28 -23.15 -5.86
C ASP A 74 -5.81 -22.79 -6.08
N LEU A 75 -5.02 -23.71 -6.68
CA LEU A 75 -3.62 -23.47 -7.05
C LEU A 75 -3.45 -22.40 -8.13
N GLY A 76 -4.48 -22.19 -8.95
CA GLY A 76 -4.52 -21.16 -9.99
C GLY A 76 -3.66 -21.48 -11.23
N GLY A 77 -4.05 -20.90 -12.38
CA GLY A 77 -3.42 -21.17 -13.67
C GLY A 77 -1.90 -20.88 -13.75
N ARG A 78 -1.40 -19.97 -12.91
CA ARG A 78 0.04 -19.64 -12.86
C ARG A 78 0.89 -20.73 -12.22
N PHE A 79 0.34 -21.43 -11.24
CA PHE A 79 1.02 -22.58 -10.63
C PHE A 79 1.19 -23.71 -11.66
N HIS A 80 0.12 -24.01 -12.41
CA HIS A 80 0.17 -25.01 -13.49
C HIS A 80 1.15 -24.61 -14.60
N LEU A 81 1.29 -23.28 -14.88
CA LEU A 81 2.27 -22.77 -15.81
C LEU A 81 3.72 -23.06 -15.35
N VAL A 82 4.03 -22.81 -14.07
CA VAL A 82 5.34 -23.15 -13.50
C VAL A 82 5.61 -24.66 -13.60
N ALA A 83 4.62 -25.49 -13.25
CA ALA A 83 4.74 -26.94 -13.35
C ALA A 83 5.02 -27.39 -14.81
N ALA A 84 4.37 -26.77 -15.80
CA ALA A 84 4.61 -27.06 -17.21
C ALA A 84 6.04 -26.69 -17.64
N PHE A 85 6.57 -25.54 -17.18
CA PHE A 85 7.97 -25.17 -17.47
C PHE A 85 8.96 -26.13 -16.80
N LEU A 86 8.71 -26.57 -15.56
CA LEU A 86 9.54 -27.57 -14.89
C LEU A 86 9.53 -28.90 -15.64
N GLN A 87 8.38 -29.34 -16.13
CA GLN A 87 8.27 -30.56 -16.96
C GLN A 87 9.01 -30.44 -18.30
N SER A 88 9.16 -29.22 -18.83
CA SER A 88 9.97 -28.97 -20.03
C SER A 88 11.48 -28.85 -19.76
N GLY A 89 11.94 -29.08 -18.52
CA GLY A 89 13.35 -29.08 -18.13
C GLY A 89 13.93 -27.73 -17.70
N ALA A 90 13.08 -26.73 -17.45
CA ALA A 90 13.54 -25.48 -16.87
C ALA A 90 13.89 -25.64 -15.39
N THR A 91 14.88 -24.86 -14.86
CA THR A 91 15.12 -24.80 -13.40
C THR A 91 13.95 -24.13 -12.69
N LEU A 92 13.85 -24.32 -11.36
CA LEU A 92 12.79 -23.71 -10.55
C LEU A 92 12.72 -22.20 -10.74
N ILE A 93 13.88 -21.54 -10.71
CA ILE A 93 13.95 -20.07 -10.85
C ILE A 93 13.54 -19.63 -12.24
N GLN A 94 14.03 -20.31 -13.30
CA GLN A 94 13.62 -20.00 -14.67
C GLN A 94 12.12 -20.18 -14.89
N ALA A 95 11.52 -21.22 -14.31
CA ALA A 95 10.09 -21.46 -14.38
C ALA A 95 9.28 -20.36 -13.66
N ILE A 96 9.73 -19.91 -12.48
CA ILE A 96 9.09 -18.83 -11.72
C ILE A 96 9.23 -17.48 -12.45
N GLU A 97 10.40 -17.17 -13.05
CA GLU A 97 10.61 -15.95 -13.81
C GLU A 97 9.73 -15.87 -15.08
N ARG A 98 9.52 -17.02 -15.74
CA ARG A 98 8.63 -17.15 -16.91
C ARG A 98 7.14 -17.10 -16.54
N ALA A 99 6.80 -17.33 -15.26
CA ALA A 99 5.43 -17.20 -14.73
C ALA A 99 5.25 -15.86 -13.99
N PRO A 100 5.03 -14.73 -14.70
CA PRO A 100 5.07 -13.41 -14.11
C PRO A 100 4.00 -13.22 -13.05
N ARG A 101 4.39 -12.56 -11.97
CA ARG A 101 3.50 -12.18 -10.86
C ARG A 101 2.97 -13.36 -10.02
N LEU A 102 3.60 -14.52 -10.03
CA LEU A 102 3.26 -15.62 -9.13
C LEU A 102 3.71 -15.29 -7.71
N LEU A 103 4.98 -14.94 -7.53
CA LEU A 103 5.59 -14.63 -6.24
C LEU A 103 5.98 -13.16 -6.14
N PRO A 104 6.03 -12.58 -4.93
CA PRO A 104 6.65 -11.29 -4.69
C PRO A 104 8.13 -11.30 -5.07
N PRO A 105 8.68 -10.17 -5.60
CA PRO A 105 10.08 -10.12 -6.06
C PRO A 105 11.10 -10.46 -4.97
N GLN A 106 10.78 -10.13 -3.70
CA GLN A 106 11.62 -10.47 -2.54
C GLN A 106 11.80 -11.98 -2.39
N ILE A 107 10.71 -12.72 -2.58
CA ILE A 107 10.73 -14.19 -2.46
C ILE A 107 11.45 -14.82 -3.64
N VAL A 108 11.27 -14.28 -4.86
CA VAL A 108 12.02 -14.74 -6.03
C VAL A 108 13.53 -14.55 -5.82
N ALA A 109 13.94 -13.39 -5.30
CA ALA A 109 15.34 -13.13 -4.98
C ALA A 109 15.89 -14.11 -3.92
N LEU A 110 15.09 -14.41 -2.88
CA LEU A 110 15.48 -15.35 -1.85
C LEU A 110 15.56 -16.80 -2.38
N LEU A 111 14.66 -17.20 -3.26
CA LEU A 111 14.72 -18.50 -3.92
C LEU A 111 15.98 -18.64 -4.83
N LYS A 112 16.41 -17.55 -5.49
CA LYS A 112 17.69 -17.52 -6.20
C LYS A 112 18.88 -17.80 -5.26
N ILE A 113 18.86 -17.22 -4.07
CA ILE A 113 19.86 -17.52 -3.05
C ILE A 113 19.84 -19.01 -2.70
N GLY A 114 18.65 -19.61 -2.56
CA GLY A 114 18.51 -21.04 -2.29
C GLY A 114 19.05 -21.93 -3.41
N GLU A 115 18.86 -21.54 -4.68
CA GLU A 115 19.43 -22.24 -5.84
C GLU A 115 20.97 -22.13 -5.84
N GLU A 116 21.54 -20.95 -5.57
CA GLU A 116 23.00 -20.76 -5.49
C GLU A 116 23.63 -21.52 -4.33
N LEU A 117 22.94 -21.63 -3.21
CA LEU A 117 23.40 -22.40 -2.04
C LEU A 117 23.20 -23.93 -2.20
N GLY A 118 22.35 -24.35 -3.17
CA GLY A 118 21.97 -25.73 -3.35
C GLY A 118 21.07 -26.28 -2.23
N ASP A 119 20.59 -25.42 -1.33
CA ASP A 119 19.78 -25.80 -0.16
C ASP A 119 18.60 -24.87 0.05
N PHE A 120 17.45 -25.25 -0.47
CA PHE A 120 16.20 -24.51 -0.30
C PHE A 120 15.64 -24.60 1.14
N SER A 121 15.96 -25.67 1.89
CA SER A 121 15.45 -25.83 3.26
C SER A 121 15.97 -24.72 4.17
N ARG A 122 17.20 -24.26 3.94
CA ARG A 122 17.85 -23.23 4.73
C ARG A 122 17.22 -21.84 4.57
N ILE A 123 16.69 -21.55 3.37
CA ILE A 123 16.05 -20.25 3.10
C ILE A 123 14.57 -20.21 3.50
N MET A 124 13.94 -21.35 3.70
CA MET A 124 12.49 -21.45 3.89
C MET A 124 11.97 -20.69 5.12
N PRO A 125 12.62 -20.75 6.31
CA PRO A 125 12.19 -19.97 7.46
C PRO A 125 12.23 -18.46 7.20
N THR A 126 13.28 -17.99 6.51
CA THR A 126 13.44 -16.57 6.14
C THR A 126 12.37 -16.14 5.12
N ALA A 127 12.07 -16.98 4.13
CA ALA A 127 11.02 -16.73 3.15
C ALA A 127 9.64 -16.61 3.79
N GLN A 128 9.31 -17.53 4.69
CA GLN A 128 8.05 -17.50 5.44
C GLN A 128 7.98 -16.28 6.38
N ALA A 129 9.06 -15.92 7.04
CA ALA A 129 9.12 -14.72 7.88
C ALA A 129 8.89 -13.44 7.06
N MET A 130 9.49 -13.31 5.87
CA MET A 130 9.28 -12.16 4.98
C MET A 130 7.83 -12.02 4.51
N LEU A 131 7.11 -13.12 4.36
CA LEU A 131 5.69 -13.12 3.97
C LEU A 131 4.74 -12.91 5.15
N LYS A 132 5.21 -13.09 6.39
CA LYS A 132 4.39 -12.94 7.59
C LYS A 132 3.96 -11.50 7.86
N ASP A 133 4.50 -10.55 7.10
CA ASP A 133 4.18 -9.14 7.12
C ASP A 133 2.75 -8.86 6.65
N GLY A 134 1.88 -8.70 7.51
CA GLY A 134 0.50 -8.39 7.20
C GLY A 134 -0.41 -8.79 8.33
N ASP A 135 0.09 -8.56 9.51
CA ASP A 135 -0.67 -8.83 10.72
C ASP A 135 -2.08 -8.25 10.63
N SER A 136 -3.04 -9.01 11.10
CA SER A 136 -4.48 -8.74 11.01
C SER A 136 -4.89 -7.33 11.48
N GLY A 137 -4.10 -6.71 12.37
CA GLY A 137 -4.34 -5.38 12.89
C GLY A 137 -4.14 -4.27 11.87
N VAL A 138 -3.00 -4.27 11.15
CA VAL A 138 -2.73 -3.28 10.08
C VAL A 138 -3.68 -3.50 8.91
N ARG A 139 -4.05 -4.73 8.62
CA ARG A 139 -5.01 -5.06 7.55
C ARG A 139 -6.36 -4.42 7.82
N LYS A 140 -6.93 -4.59 9.02
CA LYS A 140 -8.21 -3.97 9.40
C LYS A 140 -8.17 -2.43 9.33
N SER A 141 -7.07 -1.83 9.78
CA SER A 141 -6.91 -0.37 9.71
C SER A 141 -6.81 0.13 8.26
N LYS A 142 -6.17 -0.62 7.36
CA LYS A 142 -6.12 -0.32 5.93
C LYS A 142 -7.47 -0.48 5.26
N ASP A 143 -8.22 -1.53 5.57
CA ASP A 143 -9.56 -1.76 5.03
C ASP A 143 -10.51 -0.61 5.41
N TYR A 144 -10.46 -0.15 6.66
CA TYR A 144 -11.21 1.01 7.10
C TYR A 144 -10.81 2.29 6.35
N LEU A 145 -9.51 2.53 6.16
CA LEU A 145 -9.01 3.67 5.43
C LEU A 145 -9.45 3.64 3.94
N ILE A 146 -9.47 2.45 3.33
CA ILE A 146 -9.96 2.27 1.97
C ILE A 146 -11.44 2.66 1.89
N ILE A 147 -12.29 2.16 2.78
CA ILE A 147 -13.71 2.50 2.82
C ILE A 147 -13.88 4.01 2.99
N LEU A 148 -13.15 4.63 3.91
CA LEU A 148 -13.23 6.06 4.17
C LEU A 148 -12.80 6.89 2.95
N ALA A 149 -11.71 6.50 2.28
CA ALA A 149 -11.15 7.22 1.14
C ALA A 149 -11.96 7.03 -0.16
N PHE A 150 -12.55 5.86 -0.35
CA PHE A 150 -13.19 5.51 -1.63
C PHE A 150 -14.73 5.49 -1.57
N VAL A 151 -15.33 5.50 -0.39
CA VAL A 151 -16.80 5.53 -0.23
C VAL A 151 -17.23 6.82 0.45
N VAL A 152 -16.74 7.08 1.66
CA VAL A 152 -17.22 8.21 2.48
C VAL A 152 -16.82 9.55 1.88
N THR A 153 -15.56 9.73 1.50
CA THR A 153 -15.08 11.01 0.95
C THR A 153 -15.75 11.38 -0.38
N PRO A 154 -15.88 10.48 -1.37
CA PRO A 154 -16.65 10.80 -2.57
C PRO A 154 -18.15 11.04 -2.31
N ALA A 155 -18.77 10.30 -1.40
CA ALA A 155 -20.17 10.53 -1.02
C ALA A 155 -20.39 11.93 -0.44
N SER A 156 -19.44 12.45 0.35
CA SER A 156 -19.49 13.82 0.88
C SER A 156 -19.36 14.88 -0.21
N VAL A 157 -18.52 14.65 -1.24
CA VAL A 157 -18.43 15.51 -2.43
C VAL A 157 -19.75 15.58 -3.16
N MET A 158 -20.39 14.40 -3.39
CA MET A 158 -21.70 14.34 -4.04
C MET A 158 -22.78 15.08 -3.26
N MET A 159 -22.83 14.86 -1.94
CA MET A 159 -23.79 15.54 -1.08
C MET A 159 -23.61 17.06 -1.15
N MET A 160 -22.36 17.53 -1.14
CA MET A 160 -22.05 18.96 -1.28
C MET A 160 -22.45 19.50 -2.66
N MET A 161 -22.17 18.78 -3.75
CA MET A 161 -22.58 19.16 -5.10
C MET A 161 -24.10 19.21 -5.25
N PHE A 162 -24.79 18.20 -4.74
CA PHE A 162 -26.26 18.18 -4.77
C PHE A 162 -26.87 19.37 -4.02
N THR A 163 -26.35 19.65 -2.82
CA THR A 163 -26.79 20.79 -2.02
C THR A 163 -26.55 22.12 -2.75
N SER A 164 -25.36 22.30 -3.33
CA SER A 164 -25.00 23.52 -4.05
C SER A 164 -25.81 23.77 -5.32
N LEU A 165 -26.15 22.72 -6.06
CA LEU A 165 -26.83 22.86 -7.35
C LEU A 165 -28.36 22.82 -7.24
N HIS A 166 -28.92 22.13 -6.25
CA HIS A 166 -30.36 21.90 -6.18
C HIS A 166 -31.01 22.50 -4.94
N VAL A 167 -30.35 22.49 -3.80
CA VAL A 167 -30.92 22.95 -2.54
C VAL A 167 -30.71 24.45 -2.36
N LEU A 168 -29.48 24.91 -2.46
CA LEU A 168 -29.11 26.30 -2.23
C LEU A 168 -29.86 27.30 -3.11
N PRO A 169 -30.00 27.11 -4.45
CA PRO A 169 -30.71 28.08 -5.30
C PRO A 169 -32.18 28.24 -4.91
N LYS A 170 -32.81 27.19 -4.36
CA LYS A 170 -34.20 27.29 -3.86
C LYS A 170 -34.29 28.09 -2.58
N TYR A 171 -33.33 27.91 -1.68
CA TYR A 171 -33.25 28.75 -0.48
C TYR A 171 -33.00 30.20 -0.80
N GLU A 172 -32.14 30.48 -1.79
CA GLU A 172 -31.92 31.85 -2.28
C GLU A 172 -33.20 32.47 -2.81
N GLY A 173 -33.97 31.76 -3.64
CA GLY A 173 -35.26 32.22 -4.18
C GLY A 173 -36.25 32.51 -3.07
N ILE A 174 -36.45 31.58 -2.14
CA ILE A 174 -37.39 31.74 -1.01
C ILE A 174 -36.99 32.94 -0.14
N PHE A 175 -35.68 33.11 0.13
CA PHE A 175 -35.19 34.22 0.97
C PHE A 175 -35.37 35.57 0.29
N ALA A 176 -35.07 35.68 -1.00
CA ALA A 176 -35.26 36.88 -1.78
C ALA A 176 -36.78 37.27 -1.85
N ASP A 177 -37.66 36.31 -2.04
CA ASP A 177 -39.10 36.51 -2.07
C ASP A 177 -39.68 36.97 -0.71
N LEU A 178 -39.15 36.44 0.42
CA LEU A 178 -39.68 36.76 1.74
C LEU A 178 -39.11 38.02 2.34
N PHE A 179 -37.82 38.30 2.16
CA PHE A 179 -37.07 39.33 2.89
C PHE A 179 -36.50 40.44 2.02
N GLY A 180 -36.58 40.29 0.69
CA GLY A 180 -36.02 41.21 -0.28
C GLY A 180 -34.50 41.11 -0.42
N ASP A 181 -33.95 41.70 -1.49
CA ASP A 181 -32.57 41.59 -1.90
C ASP A 181 -31.56 42.14 -0.88
N VAL A 182 -31.93 43.16 -0.10
CA VAL A 182 -31.02 43.81 0.85
C VAL A 182 -30.74 42.94 2.05
N ALA A 183 -31.75 42.22 2.58
CA ALA A 183 -31.58 41.30 3.68
C ALA A 183 -30.76 40.06 3.27
N TYR A 184 -30.93 39.61 2.04
CA TYR A 184 -30.16 38.52 1.47
C TYR A 184 -28.65 38.86 1.36
N GLN A 185 -28.32 40.08 0.91
CA GLN A 185 -26.91 40.52 0.77
C GLN A 185 -26.14 40.56 2.09
N SER A 186 -26.79 40.72 3.23
CA SER A 186 -26.17 40.78 4.54
C SER A 186 -26.11 39.42 5.27
N SER A 187 -26.69 38.38 4.69
CA SER A 187 -26.83 37.08 5.34
C SER A 187 -25.54 36.24 5.33
N ILE A 188 -25.35 35.42 6.38
CA ILE A 188 -24.29 34.40 6.44
C ILE A 188 -24.45 33.37 5.34
N LEU A 189 -25.69 33.13 4.89
CA LEU A 189 -25.98 32.24 3.76
C LEU A 189 -25.24 32.66 2.48
N LEU A 190 -25.21 33.96 2.18
CA LEU A 190 -24.50 34.49 1.00
C LEU A 190 -23.00 34.24 1.09
N LEU A 191 -22.40 34.33 2.26
CA LEU A 191 -20.98 33.98 2.46
C LEU A 191 -20.75 32.49 2.14
N PHE A 192 -21.65 31.60 2.59
CA PHE A 192 -21.57 30.18 2.29
C PHE A 192 -21.74 29.90 0.80
N VAL A 193 -22.69 30.53 0.14
CA VAL A 193 -22.92 30.46 -1.33
C VAL A 193 -21.68 30.92 -2.11
N ARG A 194 -21.05 32.01 -1.70
CA ARG A 194 -19.81 32.48 -2.35
C ARG A 194 -18.64 31.55 -2.16
N LEU A 195 -18.53 30.90 -0.99
CA LEU A 195 -17.44 30.00 -0.65
C LEU A 195 -17.67 28.55 -1.13
N GLN A 196 -18.89 28.19 -1.56
CA GLN A 196 -19.25 26.82 -1.92
C GLN A 196 -18.30 26.21 -2.98
N TRP A 197 -17.92 26.96 -3.99
CA TRP A 197 -17.02 26.49 -5.03
C TRP A 197 -15.61 26.23 -4.52
N ILE A 198 -15.15 26.98 -3.53
CA ILE A 198 -13.86 26.74 -2.85
C ILE A 198 -13.93 25.44 -2.06
N TRP A 199 -15.06 25.19 -1.36
CA TRP A 199 -15.27 23.95 -0.63
C TRP A 199 -15.32 22.72 -1.56
N ILE A 200 -16.06 22.81 -2.67
CA ILE A 200 -16.13 21.73 -3.68
C ILE A 200 -14.75 21.50 -4.30
N ALA A 201 -14.04 22.55 -4.69
CA ALA A 201 -12.70 22.44 -5.26
C ALA A 201 -11.70 21.82 -4.28
N SER A 202 -11.75 22.20 -3.00
CA SER A 202 -10.89 21.63 -1.95
C SER A 202 -11.16 20.14 -1.72
N GLN A 203 -12.43 19.73 -1.75
CA GLN A 203 -12.84 18.34 -1.64
C GLN A 203 -12.34 17.49 -2.82
N LEU A 204 -12.53 18.01 -4.05
CA LEU A 204 -12.05 17.33 -5.26
C LEU A 204 -10.54 17.22 -5.27
N ALA A 205 -9.82 18.27 -4.87
CA ALA A 205 -8.37 18.24 -4.74
C ALA A 205 -7.92 17.21 -3.71
N LEU A 206 -8.56 17.16 -2.54
CA LEU A 206 -8.29 16.16 -1.50
C LEU A 206 -8.53 14.73 -2.04
N LEU A 207 -9.63 14.51 -2.73
CA LEU A 207 -9.96 13.22 -3.34
C LEU A 207 -8.89 12.78 -4.33
N LEU A 208 -8.44 13.67 -5.22
CA LEU A 208 -7.39 13.39 -6.19
C LEU A 208 -6.04 13.08 -5.50
N ILE A 209 -5.69 13.83 -4.46
CA ILE A 209 -4.48 13.59 -3.66
C ILE A 209 -4.52 12.20 -3.01
N ILE A 210 -5.66 11.85 -2.40
CA ILE A 210 -5.86 10.55 -1.75
C ILE A 210 -5.75 9.42 -2.78
N TRP A 211 -6.46 9.51 -3.88
CA TRP A 211 -6.46 8.48 -4.92
C TRP A 211 -5.08 8.31 -5.55
N THR A 212 -4.41 9.42 -5.87
CA THR A 212 -3.03 9.38 -6.38
C THR A 212 -2.07 8.79 -5.36
N GLY A 213 -2.18 9.17 -4.08
CA GLY A 213 -1.36 8.64 -3.00
C GLY A 213 -1.55 7.14 -2.80
N VAL A 214 -2.80 6.66 -2.82
CA VAL A 214 -3.12 5.24 -2.73
C VAL A 214 -2.58 4.46 -3.93
N LEU A 215 -2.77 4.96 -5.15
CA LEU A 215 -2.22 4.34 -6.35
C LEU A 215 -0.69 4.23 -6.26
N LEU A 216 0.01 5.31 -5.94
CA LEU A 216 1.47 5.31 -5.80
C LEU A 216 1.95 4.38 -4.67
N TYR A 217 1.17 4.23 -3.60
CA TYR A 217 1.52 3.34 -2.49
C TYR A 217 1.47 1.86 -2.89
N PHE A 218 0.48 1.46 -3.71
CA PHE A 218 0.27 0.07 -4.12
C PHE A 218 1.02 -0.34 -5.40
N ILE A 219 1.45 0.62 -6.21
CA ILE A 219 2.30 0.32 -7.38
C ILE A 219 3.67 -0.16 -6.88
N ASN A 220 3.97 -1.44 -7.16
CA ASN A 220 5.32 -1.95 -6.94
C ASN A 220 6.09 -1.90 -8.27
N PRO A 221 7.09 -1.01 -8.40
CA PRO A 221 7.78 -0.77 -9.67
C PRO A 221 8.54 -2.00 -10.21
N ARG A 222 8.95 -2.94 -9.34
CA ARG A 222 9.68 -4.14 -9.75
C ARG A 222 8.79 -5.30 -10.20
N SER A 223 7.50 -5.28 -9.88
CA SER A 223 6.55 -6.32 -10.28
C SER A 223 5.81 -6.01 -11.58
N SER A 224 6.09 -4.88 -12.22
CA SER A 224 5.39 -4.41 -13.39
C SER A 224 6.31 -4.40 -14.63
N SER A 225 5.71 -4.53 -15.79
CA SER A 225 6.38 -4.38 -17.11
C SER A 225 7.01 -2.99 -17.34
N TRP A 226 7.06 -2.16 -16.30
CA TRP A 226 7.51 -0.76 -16.31
C TRP A 226 8.93 -0.61 -15.77
N GLU A 227 9.67 -1.72 -15.59
CA GLU A 227 11.10 -1.66 -15.24
C GLU A 227 11.84 -0.83 -16.29
N GLY A 228 12.62 0.15 -15.79
CA GLY A 228 13.36 1.09 -16.65
C GLY A 228 12.63 2.37 -17.03
N THR A 229 11.37 2.57 -16.60
CA THR A 229 10.68 3.84 -16.80
C THR A 229 10.98 4.85 -15.70
N ARG A 230 10.95 6.16 -16.01
CA ARG A 230 11.11 7.24 -15.02
C ARG A 230 10.05 7.16 -13.89
N LEU A 231 8.86 6.64 -14.21
CA LEU A 231 7.79 6.41 -13.23
C LEU A 231 8.16 5.34 -12.20
N ALA A 232 8.81 4.26 -12.62
CA ALA A 232 9.27 3.21 -11.71
C ALA A 232 10.34 3.73 -10.74
N GLU A 233 11.27 4.56 -11.22
CA GLU A 233 12.29 5.21 -10.38
C GLU A 233 11.65 6.20 -9.39
N PHE A 234 10.67 6.99 -9.82
CA PHE A 234 9.93 7.91 -8.97
C PHE A 234 9.16 7.18 -7.86
N CYS A 235 8.42 6.11 -8.21
CA CYS A 235 7.74 5.27 -7.23
C CYS A 235 8.71 4.60 -6.24
N ALA A 236 9.86 4.10 -6.74
CA ALA A 236 10.90 3.53 -5.90
C ALA A 236 11.48 4.56 -4.91
N ALA A 237 11.67 5.81 -5.37
CA ALA A 237 12.13 6.91 -4.53
C ALA A 237 11.11 7.29 -3.44
N ILE A 238 9.81 7.34 -3.79
CA ILE A 238 8.73 7.58 -2.82
C ILE A 238 8.69 6.45 -1.78
N HIS A 239 8.70 5.18 -2.21
CA HIS A 239 8.69 4.04 -1.30
C HIS A 239 9.89 4.03 -0.34
N PHE A 240 11.07 4.41 -0.84
CA PHE A 240 12.26 4.53 -0.01
C PHE A 240 12.17 5.69 1.01
N ARG A 241 11.45 6.77 0.67
CA ARG A 241 11.24 7.91 1.57
C ARG A 241 10.28 7.58 2.72
N ILE A 242 9.37 6.64 2.52
CA ILE A 242 8.43 6.18 3.55
C ILE A 242 9.17 5.36 4.59
N SER A 243 9.22 5.85 5.83
CA SER A 243 10.05 5.32 6.92
C SER A 243 9.79 3.83 7.21
N TRP A 244 8.54 3.41 7.33
CA TRP A 244 8.22 2.00 7.61
C TRP A 244 8.54 1.06 6.44
N LYS A 245 8.37 1.50 5.18
CA LYS A 245 8.78 0.71 4.00
C LYS A 245 10.29 0.54 3.97
N ARG A 246 11.07 1.60 4.28
CA ARG A 246 12.53 1.54 4.34
C ARG A 246 13.01 0.56 5.43
N LYS A 247 12.37 0.55 6.60
CA LYS A 247 12.72 -0.39 7.68
C LYS A 247 12.44 -1.84 7.27
N ARG A 248 11.35 -2.11 6.57
CA ARG A 248 11.09 -3.46 6.01
C ARG A 248 12.14 -3.86 4.98
N MET A 249 12.55 -2.95 4.09
CA MET A 249 13.65 -3.21 3.15
C MET A 249 14.96 -3.53 3.88
N GLN A 250 15.29 -2.79 4.94
CA GLN A 250 16.47 -3.05 5.79
C GLN A 250 16.38 -4.41 6.48
N ARG A 251 15.21 -4.78 6.99
CA ARG A 251 14.95 -6.09 7.60
C ARG A 251 15.15 -7.22 6.59
N ASP A 252 14.52 -7.15 5.42
CA ASP A 252 14.59 -8.18 4.38
C ASP A 252 16.01 -8.33 3.85
N PHE A 253 16.70 -7.21 3.62
CA PHE A 253 18.10 -7.18 3.25
C PHE A 253 19.00 -7.84 4.31
N SER A 254 18.84 -7.48 5.58
CA SER A 254 19.67 -8.01 6.65
C SER A 254 19.42 -9.51 6.90
N ALA A 255 18.18 -9.98 6.70
CA ALA A 255 17.83 -11.38 6.80
C ALA A 255 18.54 -12.21 5.71
N ALA A 256 18.51 -11.71 4.47
CA ALA A 256 19.18 -12.35 3.34
C ALA A 256 20.72 -12.28 3.47
N LEU A 257 21.26 -11.13 3.90
CA LEU A 257 22.69 -10.96 4.09
C LEU A 257 23.24 -11.89 5.19
N GLY A 258 22.59 -11.95 6.35
CA GLY A 258 22.99 -12.85 7.43
C GLY A 258 23.00 -14.31 6.97
N LEU A 259 21.96 -14.74 6.24
CA LEU A 259 21.87 -16.08 5.69
C LEU A 259 23.04 -16.40 4.72
N LEU A 260 23.37 -15.47 3.82
CA LEU A 260 24.46 -15.65 2.86
C LEU A 260 25.83 -15.70 3.54
N LEU A 261 26.06 -14.82 4.51
CA LEU A 261 27.31 -14.79 5.25
C LEU A 261 27.51 -16.06 6.11
N ASP A 262 26.48 -16.55 6.79
CA ASP A 262 26.50 -17.80 7.54
C ASP A 262 26.66 -19.04 6.64
N ALA A 263 26.28 -18.91 5.36
CA ALA A 263 26.53 -19.94 4.33
C ALA A 263 27.95 -19.89 3.76
N GLY A 264 28.79 -18.93 4.18
CA GLY A 264 30.14 -18.77 3.69
C GLY A 264 30.25 -18.09 2.32
N VAL A 265 29.20 -17.44 1.83
CA VAL A 265 29.24 -16.69 0.58
C VAL A 265 30.11 -15.45 0.77
N PRO A 266 31.10 -15.20 -0.11
CA PRO A 266 31.94 -14.02 -0.01
C PRO A 266 31.13 -12.72 0.02
N GLU A 267 31.48 -11.80 0.90
CA GLU A 267 30.75 -10.53 1.13
C GLU A 267 30.47 -9.75 -0.15
N LYS A 268 31.41 -9.76 -1.11
CA LYS A 268 31.27 -9.10 -2.41
C LYS A 268 30.09 -9.63 -3.22
N ASN A 269 29.80 -10.92 -3.10
CA ASN A 269 28.70 -11.59 -3.80
C ASN A 269 27.42 -11.54 -2.95
N ALA A 270 27.54 -11.64 -1.62
CA ALA A 270 26.44 -11.63 -0.70
C ALA A 270 25.67 -10.30 -0.72
N LEU A 271 26.37 -9.16 -0.77
CA LEU A 271 25.74 -7.84 -0.76
C LEU A 271 24.76 -7.60 -1.92
N PRO A 272 25.13 -7.80 -3.21
CA PRO A 272 24.19 -7.61 -4.33
C PRO A 272 22.98 -8.53 -4.25
N LEU A 273 23.21 -9.82 -3.92
CA LEU A 273 22.13 -10.82 -3.80
C LEU A 273 21.14 -10.46 -2.69
N ALA A 274 21.67 -10.10 -1.51
CA ALA A 274 20.83 -9.62 -0.42
C ALA A 274 20.07 -8.34 -0.80
N GLY A 275 20.71 -7.43 -1.54
CA GLY A 275 20.09 -6.20 -2.04
C GLY A 275 18.86 -6.44 -2.88
N ASP A 276 18.86 -7.49 -3.70
CA ASP A 276 17.73 -7.87 -4.53
C ASP A 276 16.50 -8.28 -3.72
N CYS A 277 16.67 -8.80 -2.50
CA CYS A 277 15.59 -9.12 -1.58
C CYS A 277 14.82 -7.89 -1.08
N SER A 278 15.37 -6.67 -1.19
CA SER A 278 14.65 -5.43 -0.84
C SER A 278 13.55 -5.06 -1.82
N ALA A 279 13.59 -5.61 -3.05
CA ALA A 279 12.67 -5.33 -4.16
C ALA A 279 12.46 -3.84 -4.48
N ASN A 280 13.41 -2.96 -4.13
CA ASN A 280 13.36 -1.53 -4.40
C ASN A 280 14.59 -1.05 -5.16
N LEU A 281 14.37 -0.45 -6.35
CA LEU A 281 15.45 -0.02 -7.25
C LEU A 281 16.42 0.98 -6.60
N LYS A 282 15.90 1.89 -5.76
CA LYS A 282 16.74 2.86 -5.07
C LYS A 282 17.58 2.21 -3.98
N PHE A 283 17.02 1.28 -3.22
CA PHE A 283 17.74 0.54 -2.18
C PHE A 283 18.84 -0.33 -2.82
N ILE A 284 18.52 -1.07 -3.90
CA ILE A 284 19.49 -1.89 -4.64
C ILE A 284 20.66 -1.03 -5.15
N ARG A 285 20.40 0.17 -5.66
CA ARG A 285 21.44 1.10 -6.10
C ARG A 285 22.38 1.49 -4.97
N ILE A 286 21.85 1.74 -3.77
CA ILE A 286 22.66 2.04 -2.57
C ILE A 286 23.50 0.81 -2.17
N VAL A 287 22.90 -0.38 -2.18
CA VAL A 287 23.63 -1.63 -1.88
C VAL A 287 24.76 -1.87 -2.89
N ARG A 288 24.55 -1.61 -4.18
CA ARG A 288 25.62 -1.70 -5.18
C ARG A 288 26.77 -0.73 -4.91
N GLN A 289 26.48 0.49 -4.48
CA GLN A 289 27.51 1.44 -4.05
C GLN A 289 28.28 0.92 -2.80
N CYS A 290 27.59 0.24 -1.88
CA CYS A 290 28.24 -0.43 -0.74
C CYS A 290 29.17 -1.56 -1.23
N ALA A 291 28.71 -2.38 -2.17
CA ALA A 291 29.53 -3.45 -2.78
C ALA A 291 30.76 -2.90 -3.51
N GLU A 292 30.65 -1.77 -4.20
CA GLU A 292 31.79 -1.10 -4.82
C GLU A 292 32.81 -0.57 -3.78
N ARG A 293 32.34 -0.06 -2.65
CA ARG A 293 33.25 0.34 -1.54
C ARG A 293 33.97 -0.85 -0.95
N LEU A 294 33.27 -1.95 -0.76
CA LEU A 294 33.85 -3.21 -0.31
C LEU A 294 34.92 -3.73 -1.32
N ALA A 295 34.64 -3.64 -2.61
CA ALA A 295 35.61 -4.02 -3.66
C ALA A 295 36.87 -3.16 -3.66
N ARG A 296 36.80 -1.92 -3.15
CA ARG A 296 37.96 -1.01 -2.97
C ARG A 296 38.70 -1.26 -1.66
N GLY A 297 38.33 -2.28 -0.89
CA GLY A 297 39.03 -2.66 0.34
C GLY A 297 38.45 -2.06 1.65
N ALA A 298 37.26 -1.45 1.59
CA ALA A 298 36.56 -1.04 2.82
C ALA A 298 36.12 -2.29 3.60
N ARG A 299 36.06 -2.20 4.95
CA ARG A 299 35.44 -3.26 5.78
C ARG A 299 33.93 -3.30 5.55
N LEU A 300 33.31 -4.45 5.73
CA LEU A 300 31.88 -4.65 5.55
C LEU A 300 31.06 -3.63 6.37
N GLY A 301 31.38 -3.45 7.66
CA GLY A 301 30.73 -2.50 8.54
C GLY A 301 30.76 -1.06 8.00
N ASP A 302 31.92 -0.61 7.47
CA ASP A 302 32.06 0.74 6.91
C ASP A 302 31.34 0.90 5.57
N ALA A 303 31.33 -0.15 4.76
CA ALA A 303 30.68 -0.14 3.46
C ALA A 303 29.16 0.04 3.55
N ILE A 304 28.53 -0.52 4.59
CA ILE A 304 27.07 -0.52 4.78
C ILE A 304 26.51 0.72 5.51
N LYS A 305 27.35 1.63 6.02
CA LYS A 305 26.91 2.88 6.68
C LYS A 305 25.78 3.63 5.97
N PRO A 306 25.74 3.73 4.64
CA PRO A 306 24.65 4.42 3.96
C PRO A 306 23.27 3.77 4.12
N LEU A 307 23.24 2.48 4.48
CA LEU A 307 21.98 1.74 4.68
C LEU A 307 21.38 1.97 6.07
N ASP A 308 22.22 2.21 7.06
CA ASP A 308 21.81 2.50 8.44
C ASP A 308 22.60 3.66 9.04
N PRO A 309 22.05 4.89 9.02
CA PRO A 309 22.68 6.06 9.62
C PRO A 309 22.83 5.97 11.14
N THR A 310 22.11 5.05 11.81
CA THR A 310 22.16 4.89 13.28
C THR A 310 23.41 4.13 13.73
N GLY A 311 24.09 3.42 12.83
CA GLY A 311 25.27 2.61 13.13
C GLY A 311 24.99 1.31 13.88
N GLN A 312 23.72 1.00 14.19
CA GLN A 312 23.36 -0.23 14.91
C GLN A 312 23.63 -1.48 14.08
N PHE A 313 23.33 -1.40 12.78
CA PHE A 313 23.60 -2.50 11.85
C PHE A 313 25.09 -2.79 11.70
N GLN A 314 25.90 -1.74 11.56
CA GLN A 314 27.36 -1.84 11.52
C GLN A 314 27.89 -2.52 12.78
N TRP A 315 27.52 -2.01 13.96
CA TRP A 315 27.97 -2.53 15.23
C TRP A 315 27.65 -4.02 15.43
N ARG A 316 26.45 -4.45 15.02
CA ARG A 316 26.02 -5.86 15.13
C ARG A 316 26.81 -6.78 14.20
N LEU A 317 27.08 -6.34 12.97
CA LEU A 317 27.89 -7.11 12.03
C LEU A 317 29.34 -7.24 12.51
N GLU A 318 29.93 -6.17 13.00
CA GLU A 318 31.30 -6.18 13.56
C GLU A 318 31.40 -7.12 14.79
N ASN A 319 30.39 -7.12 15.66
CA ASN A 319 30.33 -8.04 16.78
C ASN A 319 30.12 -9.51 16.36
N ALA A 320 29.30 -9.77 15.34
CA ALA A 320 29.12 -11.12 14.81
C ALA A 320 30.43 -11.65 14.19
N GLU A 321 31.13 -10.81 13.45
CA GLU A 321 32.43 -11.13 12.86
C GLU A 321 33.44 -11.46 13.93
N ALA A 322 33.52 -10.67 15.01
CA ALA A 322 34.43 -10.89 16.15
C ALA A 322 34.05 -12.11 16.98
N GLY A 323 32.78 -12.47 17.07
CA GLY A 323 32.24 -13.58 17.87
C GLY A 323 32.22 -14.95 17.18
N GLY A 324 32.76 -15.08 15.95
CA GLY A 324 32.84 -16.36 15.24
C GLY A 324 31.69 -16.69 14.33
N ALA A 325 31.00 -15.64 13.79
CA ALA A 325 30.08 -15.68 12.66
C ALA A 325 28.76 -16.49 12.86
N ASP A 326 27.87 -15.98 13.70
CA ASP A 326 26.44 -16.30 13.63
C ASP A 326 25.68 -15.00 13.29
N PHE A 327 25.77 -14.60 12.02
CA PHE A 327 25.20 -13.33 11.56
C PHE A 327 23.68 -13.31 11.65
N GLN A 328 23.01 -14.45 11.39
CA GLN A 328 21.56 -14.55 11.51
C GLN A 328 21.09 -14.24 12.94
N ARG A 329 21.74 -14.84 13.93
CA ARG A 329 21.40 -14.64 15.34
C ARG A 329 21.75 -13.24 15.83
N ALA A 330 22.89 -12.70 15.43
CA ALA A 330 23.30 -11.34 15.78
C ALA A 330 22.34 -10.27 15.24
N LEU A 331 21.73 -10.52 14.09
CA LEU A 331 20.78 -9.60 13.43
C LEU A 331 19.33 -9.86 13.80
N GLU A 332 18.97 -10.96 14.48
CA GLU A 332 17.58 -11.34 14.76
C GLU A 332 16.85 -10.27 15.57
N SER A 333 17.39 -9.86 16.70
CA SER A 333 16.76 -8.85 17.55
C SER A 333 16.61 -7.47 16.85
N TRP A 334 17.55 -7.12 15.97
CA TRP A 334 17.48 -5.89 15.19
C TRP A 334 16.39 -5.96 14.11
N ARG A 335 16.23 -7.12 13.48
CA ARG A 335 15.15 -7.36 12.51
C ARG A 335 13.76 -7.27 13.17
N GLU A 336 13.60 -7.85 14.35
CA GLU A 336 12.37 -7.74 15.14
C GLU A 336 12.09 -6.29 15.57
N GLU A 337 13.13 -5.55 15.97
CA GLU A 337 13.00 -4.14 16.29
C GLU A 337 12.58 -3.30 15.07
N LEU A 338 13.18 -3.55 13.89
CA LEU A 338 12.80 -2.88 12.65
C LEU A 338 11.35 -3.19 12.26
N ASP A 339 10.92 -4.44 12.42
CA ASP A 339 9.55 -4.85 12.10
C ASP A 339 8.54 -4.21 13.05
N THR A 340 8.81 -4.23 14.35
CA THR A 340 7.98 -3.58 15.36
C THR A 340 7.87 -2.07 15.12
N LYS A 341 8.97 -1.39 14.85
CA LYS A 341 8.99 0.05 14.54
C LYS A 341 8.27 0.35 13.23
N ALA A 342 8.41 -0.51 12.22
CA ALA A 342 7.70 -0.35 10.96
C ALA A 342 6.19 -0.50 11.16
N PHE A 343 5.76 -1.51 11.90
CA PHE A 343 4.37 -1.74 12.26
C PHE A 343 3.76 -0.56 13.01
N GLN A 344 4.42 -0.09 14.07
CA GLN A 344 3.94 1.04 14.88
C GLN A 344 3.80 2.31 14.03
N GLN A 345 4.78 2.62 13.19
CA GLN A 345 4.73 3.81 12.33
C GLN A 345 3.63 3.72 11.28
N GLU A 346 3.46 2.56 10.65
CA GLU A 346 2.39 2.36 9.66
C GLU A 346 1.02 2.46 10.31
N HIS A 347 0.84 1.86 11.49
CA HIS A 347 -0.41 1.91 12.24
C HIS A 347 -0.74 3.34 12.69
N ALA A 348 0.22 4.05 13.28
CA ALA A 348 0.05 5.44 13.71
C ALA A 348 -0.30 6.37 12.55
N PHE A 349 0.38 6.22 11.40
CA PHE A 349 0.06 6.99 10.20
C PHE A 349 -1.36 6.69 9.70
N THR A 350 -1.73 5.42 9.60
CA THR A 350 -3.06 5.01 9.12
C THR A 350 -4.17 5.56 10.03
N GLN A 351 -3.96 5.50 11.35
CA GLN A 351 -4.91 6.02 12.32
C GLN A 351 -5.01 7.55 12.25
N ALA A 352 -3.88 8.26 12.24
CA ALA A 352 -3.87 9.72 12.14
C ALA A 352 -4.52 10.21 10.84
N PHE A 353 -4.24 9.55 9.73
CA PHE A 353 -4.81 9.89 8.44
C PHE A 353 -6.33 9.62 8.39
N SER A 354 -6.80 8.48 8.90
CA SER A 354 -8.24 8.18 8.96
C SER A 354 -8.98 9.15 9.87
N SER A 355 -8.42 9.48 11.03
CA SER A 355 -9.00 10.49 11.94
C SER A 355 -9.06 11.88 11.29
N GLY A 356 -8.00 12.27 10.57
CA GLY A 356 -7.97 13.51 9.80
C GLY A 356 -9.06 13.56 8.72
N LEU A 357 -9.28 12.47 7.99
CA LEU A 357 -10.36 12.38 6.99
C LEU A 357 -11.75 12.46 7.62
N VAL A 358 -11.97 11.81 8.76
CA VAL A 358 -13.25 11.89 9.48
C VAL A 358 -13.51 13.32 9.94
N LEU A 359 -12.51 13.97 10.54
CA LEU A 359 -12.63 15.37 10.99
C LEU A 359 -12.90 16.31 9.82
N TRP A 360 -12.21 16.13 8.69
CA TRP A 360 -12.42 16.93 7.50
C TRP A 360 -13.83 16.79 6.93
N ASN A 361 -14.30 15.56 6.76
CA ASN A 361 -15.68 15.31 6.31
C ASN A 361 -16.71 15.84 7.32
N GLY A 362 -16.46 15.67 8.62
CA GLY A 362 -17.31 16.19 9.69
C GLY A 362 -17.40 17.71 9.68
N LEU A 363 -16.28 18.40 9.42
CA LEU A 363 -16.26 19.86 9.33
C LEU A 363 -17.11 20.36 8.13
N ILE A 364 -17.08 19.68 7.01
CA ILE A 364 -17.88 20.05 5.83
C ILE A 364 -19.37 19.83 6.10
N VAL A 365 -19.75 18.66 6.60
CA VAL A 365 -21.15 18.37 6.95
C VAL A 365 -21.65 19.31 8.04
N GLY A 366 -20.83 19.58 9.06
CA GLY A 366 -21.14 20.51 10.14
C GLY A 366 -21.30 21.94 9.67
N SER A 367 -20.45 22.42 8.76
CA SER A 367 -20.56 23.76 8.17
C SER A 367 -21.84 23.92 7.35
N LEU A 368 -22.24 22.88 6.62
CA LEU A 368 -23.49 22.87 5.87
C LEU A 368 -24.72 22.92 6.82
N ALA A 369 -24.72 22.06 7.84
CA ALA A 369 -25.79 22.04 8.84
C ALA A 369 -25.90 23.40 9.58
N PHE A 370 -24.76 23.99 9.92
CA PHE A 370 -24.70 25.32 10.55
C PHE A 370 -25.28 26.40 9.62
N ALA A 371 -24.93 26.41 8.33
CA ALA A 371 -25.46 27.37 7.37
C ALA A 371 -26.99 27.28 7.25
N VAL A 372 -27.54 26.06 7.17
CA VAL A 372 -29.00 25.83 7.14
C VAL A 372 -29.66 26.29 8.45
N PHE A 373 -29.06 26.00 9.61
CA PHE A 373 -29.59 26.43 10.91
C PHE A 373 -29.62 27.96 11.06
N VAL A 374 -28.54 28.64 10.66
CA VAL A 374 -28.48 30.11 10.67
C VAL A 374 -29.55 30.70 9.76
N PHE A 375 -29.71 30.15 8.55
CA PHE A 375 -30.79 30.57 7.65
C PHE A 375 -32.17 30.47 8.29
N LEU A 376 -32.49 29.33 8.93
CA LEU A 376 -33.77 29.15 9.60
C LEU A 376 -33.95 30.14 10.78
N SER A 377 -32.87 30.36 11.56
CA SER A 377 -32.88 31.33 12.64
C SER A 377 -33.10 32.75 12.18
N GLU A 378 -32.43 33.20 11.12
CA GLU A 378 -32.61 34.50 10.49
C GLU A 378 -34.05 34.68 9.96
N SER A 379 -34.61 33.60 9.37
CA SER A 379 -35.99 33.62 8.86
C SER A 379 -37.03 33.83 10.00
N ILE A 380 -36.80 33.31 11.19
CA ILE A 380 -37.71 33.43 12.33
C ILE A 380 -37.54 34.79 13.04
N THR A 381 -36.30 35.28 13.13
CA THR A 381 -35.99 36.50 13.89
C THR A 381 -36.12 37.78 13.08
N SER A 382 -36.32 37.68 11.78
CA SER A 382 -36.44 38.83 10.89
C SER A 382 -37.71 39.63 11.22
N PRO A 383 -37.57 40.96 11.46
CA PRO A 383 -38.72 41.82 11.83
C PRO A 383 -39.76 41.99 10.74
N VAL A 384 -39.55 41.46 9.53
CA VAL A 384 -40.48 41.52 8.39
C VAL A 384 -41.71 40.62 8.60
N LEU A 385 -41.62 39.63 9.52
CA LEU A 385 -42.71 38.72 9.82
C LEU A 385 -43.64 39.21 10.95
N TRP A 386 -43.38 40.35 11.57
CA TRP A 386 -44.16 41.03 12.61
C TRP A 386 -44.52 42.43 12.15
#